data_644a587a50a4c8c998210297f6b4ffaf
#
_entry.id   644a587a50a4c8c998210297f6b4ffaf
#
_cell.length_a   1.000
_cell.length_b   1.000
_cell.length_c   1.000
_cell.angle_alpha   90.00
_cell.angle_beta   90.00
_cell.angle_gamma   90.00
#
_symmetry.space_group_name_H-M   'P 1'
#
loop_
_entity.id
_entity.type
_entity.pdbx_description
1 polymer ?
#
loop_
_entity_poly.entity_id
_entity_poly.type
_entity_poly.pdbx_seq_one_letter_code
_entity_poly.pdbx_strand_id
1 'polypeptide(L)'
;MSFKPPCPVSLTEVKLNVEDLEPILRPPESPLLARKYEPRLLILPDGKKMVVRMATMEDIPVMLKTTRSIMDVEKDFYDLVASRVYAEILSYKRKRVKDYYCLIGVLEGELAAVANARLWDDKVAISLHTMTFKRGAGIGALMYLAKMEHAFENLGMEEWWATYESYTGIRYWGLGLAQFQKPYPAIQHELGGARVFFNTKEQWHSFVKPKFGPRLGERPVPSEILAKSQNPKMPEHIDL
;
A
#
# COMPACT_ATOMS: atom_id res chain seq x y z
N MET A 1 -39.93 0.95 1.58
CA MET A 1 -39.71 0.30 0.28
C MET A 1 -39.06 -1.05 0.55
N SER A 2 -39.74 -2.16 0.26
CA SER A 2 -39.12 -3.47 0.39
C SER A 2 -38.10 -3.64 -0.74
N PHE A 3 -36.85 -3.85 -0.39
CA PHE A 3 -35.82 -4.23 -1.35
C PHE A 3 -36.19 -5.61 -1.95
N LYS A 4 -36.58 -5.61 -3.20
CA LYS A 4 -36.67 -6.86 -3.95
C LYS A 4 -35.26 -7.18 -4.42
N PRO A 5 -34.63 -8.25 -3.95
CA PRO A 5 -33.35 -8.68 -4.52
C PRO A 5 -33.52 -8.91 -6.03
N PRO A 6 -32.46 -8.67 -6.83
CA PRO A 6 -32.49 -9.04 -8.24
C PRO A 6 -32.90 -10.49 -8.38
N CYS A 7 -33.67 -10.79 -9.42
CA CYS A 7 -34.19 -12.14 -9.66
C CYS A 7 -33.04 -13.16 -9.55
N PRO A 8 -33.18 -14.19 -8.72
CA PRO A 8 -32.12 -15.20 -8.62
C PRO A 8 -31.98 -15.88 -9.99
N VAL A 9 -30.78 -15.83 -10.53
CA VAL A 9 -30.45 -16.54 -11.76
C VAL A 9 -30.49 -18.02 -11.44
N SER A 10 -31.29 -18.77 -12.18
CA SER A 10 -31.32 -20.23 -12.01
C SER A 10 -29.98 -20.82 -12.43
N LEU A 11 -29.31 -21.50 -11.52
CA LEU A 11 -28.06 -22.18 -11.80
C LEU A 11 -28.14 -23.23 -12.90
N THR A 12 -29.35 -23.74 -13.16
CA THR A 12 -29.62 -24.69 -14.24
C THR A 12 -29.64 -24.04 -15.63
N GLU A 13 -29.83 -22.73 -15.69
CA GLU A 13 -29.87 -21.96 -16.95
C GLU A 13 -28.54 -21.29 -17.27
N VAL A 14 -27.64 -21.22 -16.30
CA VAL A 14 -26.31 -20.58 -16.46
C VAL A 14 -25.29 -21.64 -16.85
N LYS A 15 -24.92 -21.67 -18.10
CA LYS A 15 -23.71 -22.38 -18.53
C LYS A 15 -22.50 -21.51 -18.17
N LEU A 16 -21.91 -21.81 -17.03
CA LEU A 16 -20.66 -21.13 -16.58
C LEU A 16 -19.50 -21.77 -17.36
N ASN A 17 -18.91 -20.98 -18.25
CA ASN A 17 -17.65 -21.32 -18.88
C ASN A 17 -16.50 -20.69 -18.06
N VAL A 18 -15.46 -21.47 -17.79
CA VAL A 18 -14.30 -20.99 -17.01
C VAL A 18 -13.62 -19.79 -17.68
N GLU A 19 -13.60 -19.79 -19.03
CA GLU A 19 -13.02 -18.71 -19.82
C GLU A 19 -13.77 -17.38 -19.66
N ASP A 20 -15.07 -17.43 -19.46
CA ASP A 20 -15.90 -16.24 -19.21
C ASP A 20 -15.74 -15.70 -17.78
N LEU A 21 -15.41 -16.59 -16.84
CA LEU A 21 -15.23 -16.24 -15.43
C LEU A 21 -13.82 -15.70 -15.13
N GLU A 22 -12.78 -16.15 -15.84
CA GLU A 22 -11.41 -15.73 -15.58
C GLU A 22 -11.21 -14.20 -15.65
N PRO A 23 -11.75 -13.46 -16.64
CA PRO A 23 -11.62 -11.99 -16.66
C PRO A 23 -12.33 -11.29 -15.49
N ILE A 24 -13.39 -11.91 -14.95
CA ILE A 24 -14.12 -11.41 -13.78
C ILE A 24 -13.31 -11.66 -12.51
N LEU A 25 -12.76 -12.86 -12.38
CA LEU A 25 -11.99 -13.28 -11.21
C LEU A 25 -10.57 -12.71 -11.21
N ARG A 26 -10.01 -12.49 -12.39
CA ARG A 26 -8.68 -11.92 -12.62
C ARG A 26 -8.77 -10.84 -13.70
N PRO A 27 -9.37 -9.70 -13.39
CA PRO A 27 -9.50 -8.63 -14.36
C PRO A 27 -8.11 -8.16 -14.82
N PRO A 28 -7.97 -7.75 -16.09
CA PRO A 28 -6.71 -7.25 -16.61
C PRO A 28 -6.25 -6.03 -15.80
N GLU A 29 -4.95 -5.95 -15.57
CA GLU A 29 -4.35 -4.81 -14.87
C GLU A 29 -4.45 -3.53 -15.71
N SER A 30 -4.58 -2.40 -15.04
CA SER A 30 -4.52 -1.09 -15.68
C SER A 30 -3.15 -0.89 -16.37
N PRO A 31 -3.11 -0.37 -17.60
CA PRO A 31 -1.87 -0.05 -18.28
C PRO A 31 -1.02 0.98 -17.52
N LEU A 32 -1.62 1.74 -16.60
CA LEU A 32 -0.90 2.69 -15.75
C LEU A 32 0.13 1.98 -14.85
N LEU A 33 -0.12 0.74 -14.44
CA LEU A 33 0.81 -0.04 -13.59
C LEU A 33 2.10 -0.49 -14.33
N ALA A 34 2.16 -0.28 -15.65
CA ALA A 34 3.43 -0.40 -16.38
C ALA A 34 4.44 0.67 -15.95
N ARG A 35 3.97 1.82 -15.45
CA ARG A 35 4.81 2.88 -14.90
C ARG A 35 5.35 2.45 -13.56
N LYS A 36 6.66 2.21 -13.47
CA LYS A 36 7.30 1.72 -12.24
C LYS A 36 7.73 2.88 -11.35
N TYR A 37 7.73 2.63 -10.03
CA TYR A 37 8.34 3.54 -9.07
C TYR A 37 9.86 3.45 -9.20
N GLU A 38 10.51 4.56 -9.46
CA GLU A 38 11.96 4.64 -9.46
C GLU A 38 12.47 4.54 -8.01
N PRO A 39 13.39 3.62 -7.72
CA PRO A 39 13.89 3.42 -6.36
C PRO A 39 14.45 4.70 -5.74
N ARG A 40 14.31 4.84 -4.41
CA ARG A 40 14.89 5.92 -3.62
C ARG A 40 15.81 5.40 -2.54
N LEU A 41 16.87 6.14 -2.29
CA LEU A 41 17.77 5.94 -1.17
C LEU A 41 17.40 6.93 -0.05
N LEU A 42 16.92 6.41 1.05
CA LEU A 42 16.62 7.19 2.25
C LEU A 42 17.74 7.03 3.26
N ILE A 43 18.15 8.14 3.86
CA ILE A 43 19.04 8.13 5.01
C ILE A 43 18.17 8.38 6.24
N LEU A 44 18.13 7.39 7.13
CA LEU A 44 17.36 7.47 8.36
C LEU A 44 18.07 8.37 9.39
N PRO A 45 17.37 8.84 10.45
CA PRO A 45 17.97 9.73 11.46
C PRO A 45 19.20 9.15 12.15
N ASP A 46 19.34 7.82 12.23
CA ASP A 46 20.48 7.11 12.78
C ASP A 46 21.62 6.88 11.76
N GLY A 47 21.50 7.46 10.58
CA GLY A 47 22.48 7.35 9.49
C GLY A 47 22.37 6.08 8.65
N LYS A 48 21.48 5.14 8.98
CA LYS A 48 21.27 3.92 8.20
C LYS A 48 20.62 4.21 6.85
N LYS A 49 20.95 3.39 5.87
CA LYS A 49 20.50 3.53 4.47
C LYS A 49 19.38 2.54 4.18
N MET A 50 18.23 3.06 3.82
CA MET A 50 17.07 2.27 3.39
C MET A 50 16.77 2.51 1.92
N VAL A 51 16.58 1.43 1.17
CA VAL A 51 16.10 1.51 -0.22
C VAL A 51 14.59 1.30 -0.23
N VAL A 52 13.86 2.23 -0.85
CA VAL A 52 12.44 2.06 -1.16
C VAL A 52 12.30 1.75 -2.64
N ARG A 53 11.64 0.65 -2.97
CA ARG A 53 11.42 0.19 -4.34
C ARG A 53 10.11 -0.57 -4.50
N MET A 54 9.70 -0.82 -5.75
CA MET A 54 8.61 -1.75 -6.02
C MET A 54 8.95 -3.15 -5.50
N ALA A 55 7.95 -3.80 -4.92
CA ALA A 55 8.05 -5.23 -4.62
C ALA A 55 8.01 -6.05 -5.92
N THR A 56 8.78 -7.12 -5.95
CA THR A 56 8.78 -8.12 -7.02
C THR A 56 8.14 -9.43 -6.54
N MET A 57 7.94 -10.39 -7.43
CA MET A 57 7.39 -11.70 -7.05
C MET A 57 8.37 -12.48 -6.15
N GLU A 58 9.67 -12.23 -6.29
CA GLU A 58 10.72 -12.83 -5.47
C GLU A 58 10.68 -12.32 -4.02
N ASP A 59 10.17 -11.12 -3.78
CA ASP A 59 10.04 -10.56 -2.43
C ASP A 59 8.86 -11.16 -1.65
N ILE A 60 7.85 -11.71 -2.33
CA ILE A 60 6.62 -12.17 -1.70
C ILE A 60 6.85 -13.21 -0.58
N PRO A 61 7.72 -14.21 -0.72
CA PRO A 61 7.94 -15.19 0.33
C PRO A 61 8.42 -14.57 1.65
N VAL A 62 9.37 -13.63 1.59
CA VAL A 62 9.86 -12.93 2.79
C VAL A 62 8.80 -11.98 3.35
N MET A 63 8.05 -11.28 2.51
CA MET A 63 6.96 -10.41 2.93
C MET A 63 5.89 -11.19 3.69
N LEU A 64 5.43 -12.32 3.16
CA LEU A 64 4.44 -13.19 3.82
C LEU A 64 4.98 -13.77 5.13
N LYS A 65 6.24 -14.26 5.11
CA LYS A 65 6.86 -14.83 6.31
C LYS A 65 6.98 -13.80 7.43
N THR A 66 7.48 -12.60 7.11
CA THR A 66 7.67 -11.52 8.09
C THR A 66 6.32 -11.03 8.63
N THR A 67 5.33 -10.82 7.76
CA THR A 67 4.01 -10.36 8.20
C THR A 67 3.33 -11.40 9.08
N ARG A 68 3.44 -12.69 8.73
CA ARG A 68 2.85 -13.77 9.52
C ARG A 68 3.41 -13.84 10.94
N SER A 69 4.69 -13.53 11.13
CA SER A 69 5.31 -13.62 12.48
C SER A 69 4.81 -12.57 13.47
N ILE A 70 4.05 -11.60 12.99
CA ILE A 70 3.49 -10.52 13.81
C ILE A 70 1.96 -10.50 13.79
N MET A 71 1.34 -11.51 13.22
CA MET A 71 -0.08 -11.77 13.42
C MET A 71 -0.24 -12.40 14.81
N ASP A 72 -1.27 -12.00 15.53
CA ASP A 72 -1.57 -12.61 16.82
C ASP A 72 -0.58 -12.23 17.96
N VAL A 73 -0.10 -10.99 17.93
CA VAL A 73 0.80 -10.44 18.95
C VAL A 73 0.04 -9.68 20.06
N GLU A 74 -1.28 -9.57 19.93
CA GLU A 74 -2.18 -8.91 20.86
C GLU A 74 -1.76 -7.50 21.25
N LYS A 75 -1.29 -6.73 20.25
CA LYS A 75 -0.80 -5.36 20.48
C LYS A 75 -1.55 -4.33 19.64
N ASP A 76 -2.49 -3.64 20.27
CA ASP A 76 -3.32 -2.62 19.64
C ASP A 76 -3.99 -3.17 18.36
N PHE A 77 -3.99 -2.41 17.27
CA PHE A 77 -4.45 -2.87 15.95
C PHE A 77 -3.36 -3.54 15.11
N TYR A 78 -2.20 -3.83 15.71
CA TYR A 78 -1.03 -4.26 14.97
C TYR A 78 -1.19 -5.64 14.35
N ASP A 79 -1.72 -6.59 15.11
CA ASP A 79 -2.07 -7.93 14.69
C ASP A 79 -3.17 -7.94 13.61
N LEU A 80 -4.21 -7.14 13.80
CA LEU A 80 -5.30 -6.98 12.84
C LEU A 80 -4.79 -6.38 11.52
N VAL A 81 -3.94 -5.35 11.58
CA VAL A 81 -3.31 -4.77 10.40
C VAL A 81 -2.37 -5.77 9.73
N ALA A 82 -1.61 -6.57 10.50
CA ALA A 82 -0.77 -7.63 9.95
C ALA A 82 -1.58 -8.67 9.18
N SER A 83 -2.72 -9.09 9.71
CA SER A 83 -3.62 -10.03 9.05
C SER A 83 -4.13 -9.49 7.71
N ARG A 84 -4.46 -8.20 7.65
CA ARG A 84 -4.90 -7.52 6.42
C ARG A 84 -3.75 -7.38 5.41
N VAL A 85 -2.58 -6.94 5.85
CA VAL A 85 -1.38 -6.88 4.99
C VAL A 85 -1.03 -8.25 4.42
N TYR A 86 -1.13 -9.30 5.24
CA TYR A 86 -0.91 -10.67 4.78
C TYR A 86 -1.91 -11.07 3.68
N ALA A 87 -3.18 -10.77 3.88
CA ALA A 87 -4.23 -11.04 2.89
C ALA A 87 -4.02 -10.26 1.58
N GLU A 88 -3.62 -8.98 1.68
CA GLU A 88 -3.30 -8.14 0.52
C GLU A 88 -2.12 -8.72 -0.29
N ILE A 89 -1.03 -9.09 0.37
CA ILE A 89 0.16 -9.68 -0.29
C ILE A 89 -0.20 -11.04 -0.92
N LEU A 90 -0.97 -11.87 -0.22
CA LEU A 90 -1.41 -13.17 -0.74
C LEU A 90 -2.32 -12.99 -1.97
N SER A 91 -3.22 -12.02 -1.93
CA SER A 91 -4.12 -11.67 -3.03
C SER A 91 -3.34 -11.14 -4.23
N TYR A 92 -2.31 -10.32 -4.01
CA TYR A 92 -1.38 -9.87 -5.04
C TYR A 92 -0.66 -11.06 -5.69
N LYS A 93 -0.09 -11.97 -4.89
CA LYS A 93 0.54 -13.21 -5.39
C LYS A 93 -0.40 -14.03 -6.27
N ARG A 94 -1.69 -14.05 -5.92
CA ARG A 94 -2.73 -14.81 -6.63
C ARG A 94 -3.43 -14.01 -7.73
N LYS A 95 -3.03 -12.75 -7.96
CA LYS A 95 -3.66 -11.83 -8.91
C LYS A 95 -5.17 -11.68 -8.67
N ARG A 96 -5.56 -11.54 -7.39
CA ARG A 96 -6.96 -11.37 -6.97
C ARG A 96 -7.28 -9.95 -6.54
N VAL A 97 -6.29 -9.07 -6.41
CA VAL A 97 -6.48 -7.63 -6.21
C VAL A 97 -6.19 -6.93 -7.51
N LYS A 98 -7.21 -6.27 -8.05
CA LYS A 98 -7.08 -5.49 -9.28
C LYS A 98 -6.24 -4.24 -9.04
N ASP A 99 -5.37 -3.92 -9.99
CA ASP A 99 -4.63 -2.67 -10.06
C ASP A 99 -3.81 -2.35 -8.80
N TYR A 100 -3.29 -3.39 -8.18
CA TYR A 100 -2.51 -3.32 -6.96
C TYR A 100 -1.03 -3.00 -7.24
N TYR A 101 -0.45 -2.19 -6.36
CA TYR A 101 0.99 -2.03 -6.28
C TYR A 101 1.48 -2.05 -4.84
N CYS A 102 2.71 -2.49 -4.66
CA CYS A 102 3.35 -2.58 -3.36
C CYS A 102 4.76 -1.99 -3.44
N LEU A 103 5.09 -1.15 -2.49
CA LEU A 103 6.45 -0.72 -2.24
C LEU A 103 6.99 -1.44 -1.01
N ILE A 104 8.27 -1.79 -1.05
CA ILE A 104 9.00 -2.30 0.11
C ILE A 104 10.14 -1.36 0.50
N GLY A 105 10.38 -1.29 1.79
CA GLY A 105 11.56 -0.65 2.37
C GLY A 105 12.55 -1.74 2.77
N VAL A 106 13.77 -1.67 2.23
CA VAL A 106 14.86 -2.60 2.57
C VAL A 106 15.95 -1.84 3.28
N LEU A 107 16.19 -2.17 4.53
CA LEU A 107 17.18 -1.57 5.40
C LEU A 107 18.34 -2.55 5.60
N GLU A 108 19.52 -2.21 5.09
CA GLU A 108 20.73 -3.04 5.25
C GLU A 108 20.54 -4.53 4.86
N GLY A 109 19.70 -4.78 3.82
CA GLY A 109 19.42 -6.13 3.32
C GLY A 109 18.28 -6.85 4.05
N GLU A 110 17.62 -6.22 5.02
CA GLU A 110 16.45 -6.75 5.71
C GLU A 110 15.18 -6.04 5.27
N LEU A 111 14.05 -6.75 5.22
CA LEU A 111 12.74 -6.18 4.97
C LEU A 111 12.31 -5.31 6.16
N ALA A 112 12.30 -4.00 5.99
CA ALA A 112 11.96 -3.05 7.05
C ALA A 112 10.50 -2.61 7.03
N ALA A 113 9.86 -2.62 5.85
CA ALA A 113 8.48 -2.19 5.71
C ALA A 113 7.83 -2.67 4.40
N VAL A 114 6.50 -2.68 4.41
CA VAL A 114 5.65 -2.85 3.21
C VAL A 114 4.63 -1.72 3.16
N ALA A 115 4.29 -1.26 1.95
CA ALA A 115 3.28 -0.23 1.73
C ALA A 115 2.44 -0.57 0.50
N ASN A 116 1.20 -0.91 0.74
CA ASN A 116 0.25 -1.40 -0.24
C ASN A 116 -0.70 -0.30 -0.69
N ALA A 117 -1.02 -0.30 -1.97
CA ALA A 117 -2.04 0.57 -2.55
C ALA A 117 -2.61 -0.07 -3.82
N ARG A 118 -3.69 0.49 -4.33
CA ARG A 118 -4.26 0.10 -5.62
C ARG A 118 -4.91 1.30 -6.31
N LEU A 119 -5.13 1.19 -7.60
CA LEU A 119 -6.00 2.12 -8.30
C LEU A 119 -7.46 1.73 -8.05
N TRP A 120 -8.30 2.72 -7.75
CA TRP A 120 -9.74 2.55 -7.74
C TRP A 120 -10.27 2.63 -9.17
N ASP A 121 -9.82 3.64 -9.90
CA ASP A 121 -10.09 3.91 -11.30
C ASP A 121 -8.87 4.62 -11.94
N ASP A 122 -9.06 5.27 -13.07
CA ASP A 122 -8.00 6.00 -13.80
C ASP A 122 -7.60 7.35 -13.18
N LYS A 123 -8.32 7.81 -12.13
CA LYS A 123 -8.12 9.09 -11.46
C LYS A 123 -7.83 8.98 -9.96
N VAL A 124 -8.27 7.90 -9.34
CA VAL A 124 -8.22 7.71 -7.90
C VAL A 124 -7.36 6.51 -7.52
N ALA A 125 -6.41 6.71 -6.62
CA ALA A 125 -5.71 5.64 -5.95
C ALA A 125 -6.16 5.52 -4.48
N ILE A 126 -6.21 4.29 -3.98
CA ILE A 126 -6.57 3.99 -2.59
C ILE A 126 -5.33 3.49 -1.85
N SER A 127 -5.07 4.10 -0.70
CA SER A 127 -4.13 3.59 0.28
C SER A 127 -4.69 2.32 0.91
N LEU A 128 -4.05 1.21 0.65
CA LEU A 128 -4.16 0.03 1.49
C LEU A 128 -3.19 0.17 2.68
N HIS A 129 -2.88 -0.94 3.35
CA HIS A 129 -2.10 -0.84 4.58
C HIS A 129 -0.62 -0.51 4.35
N THR A 130 -0.04 0.19 5.33
CA THR A 130 1.41 0.38 5.46
C THR A 130 1.84 -0.21 6.79
N MET A 131 2.81 -1.10 6.76
CA MET A 131 3.34 -1.76 7.94
C MET A 131 4.86 -1.66 7.99
N THR A 132 5.38 -1.42 9.18
CA THR A 132 6.82 -1.40 9.44
C THR A 132 7.20 -2.50 10.41
N PHE A 133 8.35 -3.09 10.16
CA PHE A 133 8.96 -4.12 11.00
C PHE A 133 10.11 -3.57 11.85
N LYS A 134 10.48 -2.31 11.58
CA LYS A 134 11.47 -1.54 12.36
C LYS A 134 10.82 -0.22 12.78
N ARG A 135 10.71 0.04 14.08
CA ARG A 135 10.09 1.26 14.64
C ARG A 135 11.11 2.34 14.94
N GLY A 136 10.63 3.52 15.31
CA GLY A 136 11.44 4.63 15.82
C GLY A 136 12.07 5.54 14.78
N ALA A 137 12.35 5.05 13.57
CA ALA A 137 13.04 5.82 12.53
C ALA A 137 12.12 6.56 11.55
N GLY A 138 10.80 6.60 11.79
CA GLY A 138 9.83 7.24 10.91
C GLY A 138 9.59 6.51 9.57
N ILE A 139 9.99 5.25 9.48
CA ILE A 139 9.92 4.44 8.25
C ILE A 139 8.49 4.40 7.71
N GLY A 140 7.49 4.18 8.56
CA GLY A 140 6.08 4.14 8.13
C GLY A 140 5.64 5.42 7.44
N ALA A 141 6.11 6.56 7.94
CA ALA A 141 5.88 7.87 7.35
C ALA A 141 6.45 7.98 5.94
N LEU A 142 7.69 7.58 5.78
CA LEU A 142 8.40 7.64 4.51
C LEU A 142 7.79 6.69 3.48
N MET A 143 7.41 5.48 3.91
CA MET A 143 6.73 4.51 3.05
C MET A 143 5.36 4.99 2.59
N TYR A 144 4.59 5.64 3.48
CA TYR A 144 3.31 6.24 3.12
C TYR A 144 3.47 7.35 2.09
N LEU A 145 4.44 8.25 2.29
CA LEU A 145 4.76 9.31 1.33
C LEU A 145 5.24 8.76 -0.01
N ALA A 146 6.06 7.71 -0.02
CA ALA A 146 6.56 7.08 -1.24
C ALA A 146 5.42 6.50 -2.09
N LYS A 147 4.45 5.82 -1.46
CA LYS A 147 3.31 5.29 -2.22
C LYS A 147 2.36 6.38 -2.73
N MET A 148 2.21 7.52 -2.00
CA MET A 148 1.51 8.70 -2.49
C MET A 148 2.26 9.34 -3.67
N GLU A 149 3.58 9.50 -3.56
CA GLU A 149 4.42 10.00 -4.65
C GLU A 149 4.21 9.17 -5.91
N HIS A 150 4.22 7.84 -5.78
CA HIS A 150 3.98 6.97 -6.92
C HIS A 150 2.62 7.22 -7.57
N ALA A 151 1.56 7.35 -6.77
CA ALA A 151 0.23 7.64 -7.25
C ALA A 151 0.15 8.96 -8.03
N PHE A 152 0.64 10.03 -7.45
CA PHE A 152 0.52 11.37 -8.05
C PHE A 152 1.53 11.64 -9.17
N GLU A 153 2.81 11.28 -8.97
CA GLU A 153 3.88 11.65 -9.90
C GLU A 153 4.04 10.64 -11.05
N ASN A 154 3.94 9.35 -10.75
CA ASN A 154 4.18 8.32 -11.75
C ASN A 154 2.89 7.84 -12.41
N LEU A 155 1.83 7.62 -11.63
CA LEU A 155 0.57 7.11 -12.16
C LEU A 155 -0.36 8.22 -12.63
N GLY A 156 -0.17 9.46 -12.15
CA GLY A 156 -0.90 10.64 -12.60
C GLY A 156 -2.28 10.80 -11.96
N MET A 157 -2.51 10.17 -10.81
CA MET A 157 -3.78 10.22 -10.10
C MET A 157 -4.19 11.64 -9.74
N GLU A 158 -5.49 11.91 -9.71
CA GLU A 158 -6.07 13.18 -9.29
C GLU A 158 -6.36 13.21 -7.79
N GLU A 159 -6.74 12.07 -7.21
CA GLU A 159 -7.02 11.92 -5.79
C GLU A 159 -6.30 10.69 -5.20
N TRP A 160 -5.94 10.81 -3.93
CA TRP A 160 -5.44 9.75 -3.07
C TRP A 160 -6.39 9.56 -1.89
N TRP A 161 -7.02 8.40 -1.79
CA TRP A 161 -7.95 8.07 -0.72
C TRP A 161 -7.30 7.17 0.32
N ALA A 162 -7.67 7.37 1.58
CA ALA A 162 -7.20 6.55 2.69
C ALA A 162 -8.27 6.43 3.77
N THR A 163 -8.23 5.33 4.51
CA THR A 163 -8.96 5.13 5.75
C THR A 163 -7.97 4.89 6.88
N TYR A 164 -8.36 5.23 8.09
CA TYR A 164 -7.52 5.09 9.27
C TYR A 164 -8.30 4.43 10.38
N GLU A 165 -7.68 3.43 11.01
CA GLU A 165 -8.27 2.66 12.09
C GLU A 165 -7.58 2.94 13.43
N SER A 166 -6.41 3.61 13.40
CA SER A 166 -5.64 3.93 14.58
C SER A 166 -5.55 5.44 14.80
N TYR A 167 -5.40 5.84 16.08
CA TYR A 167 -5.10 7.23 16.45
C TYR A 167 -3.85 7.75 15.75
N THR A 168 -2.81 6.92 15.67
CA THR A 168 -1.56 7.23 14.98
C THR A 168 -1.79 7.52 13.49
N GLY A 169 -2.60 6.71 12.81
CA GLY A 169 -2.97 6.92 11.41
C GLY A 169 -3.69 8.25 11.20
N ILE A 170 -4.71 8.53 11.99
CA ILE A 170 -5.45 9.81 11.90
C ILE A 170 -4.53 10.99 12.19
N ARG A 171 -3.73 10.93 13.24
CA ARG A 171 -2.87 12.05 13.66
C ARG A 171 -1.79 12.37 12.64
N TYR A 172 -1.05 11.36 12.17
CA TYR A 172 0.11 11.60 11.30
C TYR A 172 -0.26 11.74 9.83
N TRP A 173 -1.29 11.04 9.36
CA TRP A 173 -1.68 11.05 7.96
C TRP A 173 -2.90 11.95 7.72
N GLY A 174 -4.01 11.67 8.37
CA GLY A 174 -5.22 12.46 8.20
C GLY A 174 -5.00 13.93 8.50
N LEU A 175 -4.56 14.23 9.71
CA LEU A 175 -4.34 15.61 10.16
C LEU A 175 -2.99 16.15 9.69
N GLY A 176 -1.91 15.36 9.78
CA GLY A 176 -0.56 15.81 9.44
C GLY A 176 -0.35 16.15 7.98
N LEU A 177 -1.05 15.46 7.06
CA LEU A 177 -1.07 15.76 5.63
C LEU A 177 -2.22 16.67 5.22
N ALA A 178 -2.95 17.24 6.20
CA ALA A 178 -4.10 18.12 5.98
C ALA A 178 -5.14 17.52 5.01
N GLN A 179 -5.42 16.24 5.16
CA GLN A 179 -6.37 15.54 4.31
C GLN A 179 -7.80 16.04 4.53
N PHE A 180 -8.57 16.10 3.46
CA PHE A 180 -10.01 16.34 3.53
C PHE A 180 -10.74 15.04 3.87
N GLN A 181 -11.87 15.18 4.56
CA GLN A 181 -12.74 14.04 4.86
C GLN A 181 -13.88 13.99 3.84
N LYS A 182 -14.13 12.81 3.27
CA LYS A 182 -15.32 12.57 2.45
C LYS A 182 -16.56 12.53 3.33
N PRO A 183 -17.72 13.07 2.89
CA PRO A 183 -18.98 12.92 3.61
C PRO A 183 -19.36 11.45 3.82
N TYR A 184 -19.98 11.14 4.95
CA TYR A 184 -20.56 9.81 5.21
C TYR A 184 -21.97 9.71 4.62
N PRO A 185 -22.41 8.58 4.01
CA PRO A 185 -21.60 7.41 3.70
C PRO A 185 -20.76 7.60 2.42
N ALA A 186 -19.46 7.67 2.57
CA ALA A 186 -18.56 7.59 1.44
C ALA A 186 -18.26 6.11 1.13
N ILE A 187 -17.60 5.85 0.01
CA ILE A 187 -17.10 4.51 -0.29
C ILE A 187 -16.20 4.05 0.86
N GLN A 188 -16.56 2.91 1.45
CA GLN A 188 -15.74 2.31 2.49
C GLN A 188 -14.56 1.59 1.86
N HIS A 189 -13.46 1.60 2.56
CA HIS A 189 -12.34 0.73 2.24
C HIS A 189 -12.77 -0.74 2.39
N GLU A 190 -12.35 -1.60 1.47
CA GLU A 190 -12.76 -3.01 1.39
C GLU A 190 -12.49 -3.81 2.66
N LEU A 191 -11.45 -3.45 3.38
CA LEU A 191 -11.00 -4.15 4.59
C LEU A 191 -11.31 -3.39 5.89
N GLY A 192 -12.13 -2.36 5.84
CA GLY A 192 -12.54 -1.61 7.00
C GLY A 192 -12.19 -0.12 6.92
N GLY A 193 -12.36 0.58 8.01
CA GLY A 193 -12.24 2.03 8.09
C GLY A 193 -13.60 2.70 7.92
N ALA A 194 -14.02 3.47 8.95
CA ALA A 194 -15.33 4.08 8.98
C ALA A 194 -15.44 5.34 8.12
N ARG A 195 -14.33 5.98 7.80
CA ARG A 195 -14.31 7.26 7.09
C ARG A 195 -13.16 7.31 6.09
N VAL A 196 -13.46 7.90 4.93
CA VAL A 196 -12.48 8.12 3.88
C VAL A 196 -11.94 9.54 3.99
N PHE A 197 -10.63 9.65 4.03
CA PHE A 197 -9.87 10.88 3.89
C PHE A 197 -9.21 10.92 2.53
N PHE A 198 -8.94 12.11 2.01
CA PHE A 198 -8.29 12.23 0.71
C PHE A 198 -7.39 13.45 0.59
N ASN A 199 -6.38 13.33 -0.27
CA ASN A 199 -5.62 14.44 -0.81
C ASN A 199 -5.91 14.56 -2.31
N THR A 200 -5.94 15.79 -2.80
CA THR A 200 -5.96 16.09 -4.23
C THR A 200 -4.53 16.20 -4.78
N LYS A 201 -4.39 16.07 -6.09
CA LYS A 201 -3.12 16.32 -6.79
C LYS A 201 -2.60 17.75 -6.55
N GLU A 202 -3.50 18.74 -6.51
CA GLU A 202 -3.14 20.11 -6.17
C GLU A 202 -2.55 20.22 -4.77
N GLN A 203 -3.20 19.60 -3.78
CA GLN A 203 -2.70 19.59 -2.40
C GLN A 203 -1.38 18.84 -2.27
N TRP A 204 -1.17 17.78 -3.05
CA TRP A 204 0.12 17.10 -3.12
C TRP A 204 1.22 18.08 -3.54
N HIS A 205 1.04 18.82 -4.64
CA HIS A 205 2.06 19.73 -5.16
C HIS A 205 2.25 21.00 -4.33
N SER A 206 1.17 21.56 -3.79
CA SER A 206 1.21 22.83 -3.05
C SER A 206 1.63 22.70 -1.59
N PHE A 207 1.37 21.56 -0.96
CA PHE A 207 1.59 21.38 0.47
C PHE A 207 2.41 20.13 0.82
N VAL A 208 1.96 18.94 0.41
CA VAL A 208 2.56 17.69 0.89
C VAL A 208 3.99 17.52 0.36
N LYS A 209 4.17 17.63 -0.95
CA LYS A 209 5.48 17.46 -1.60
C LYS A 209 6.51 18.51 -1.16
N PRO A 210 6.20 19.82 -1.12
CA PRO A 210 7.15 20.82 -0.61
C PRO A 210 7.57 20.59 0.84
N LYS A 211 6.65 20.18 1.70
CA LYS A 211 6.90 20.01 3.14
C LYS A 211 7.58 18.70 3.49
N PHE A 212 7.20 17.62 2.84
CA PHE A 212 7.62 16.26 3.22
C PHE A 212 8.47 15.56 2.15
N GLY A 213 8.38 15.98 0.90
CA GLY A 213 9.12 15.39 -0.23
C GLY A 213 10.64 15.34 -0.02
N PRO A 214 11.28 16.37 0.57
CA PRO A 214 12.72 16.33 0.88
C PRO A 214 13.12 15.15 1.78
N ARG A 215 12.18 14.59 2.55
CA ARG A 215 12.41 13.42 3.39
C ARG A 215 12.44 12.10 2.62
N LEU A 216 11.96 12.09 1.37
CA LEU A 216 11.90 10.88 0.53
C LEU A 216 13.27 10.45 -0.01
N GLY A 217 14.33 11.21 0.31
CA GLY A 217 15.69 10.84 -0.06
C GLY A 217 16.03 11.06 -1.52
N GLU A 218 17.05 10.39 -1.99
CA GLU A 218 17.73 10.67 -3.25
C GLU A 218 17.42 9.66 -4.35
N ARG A 219 17.62 10.10 -5.61
CA ARG A 219 17.65 9.31 -6.83
C ARG A 219 18.80 9.77 -7.72
N PRO A 220 19.43 8.89 -8.52
CA PRO A 220 19.27 7.43 -8.51
C PRO A 220 19.91 6.77 -7.28
N VAL A 221 19.43 5.59 -6.92
CA VAL A 221 20.08 4.76 -5.88
C VAL A 221 21.38 4.18 -6.47
N PRO A 222 22.53 4.29 -5.77
CA PRO A 222 23.76 3.64 -6.22
C PRO A 222 23.56 2.14 -6.47
N SER A 223 24.10 1.64 -7.59
CA SER A 223 23.84 0.27 -8.08
C SER A 223 24.20 -0.81 -7.06
N GLU A 224 25.28 -0.65 -6.31
CA GLU A 224 25.68 -1.60 -5.27
C GLU A 224 24.70 -1.65 -4.08
N ILE A 225 24.11 -0.51 -3.72
CA ILE A 225 23.11 -0.40 -2.64
C ILE A 225 21.78 -0.98 -3.14
N LEU A 226 21.40 -0.66 -4.38
CA LEU A 226 20.21 -1.22 -5.00
C LEU A 226 20.30 -2.75 -5.11
N ALA A 227 21.47 -3.28 -5.51
CA ALA A 227 21.71 -4.73 -5.58
C ALA A 227 21.54 -5.41 -4.21
N LYS A 228 22.03 -4.79 -3.13
CA LYS A 228 21.85 -5.29 -1.75
C LYS A 228 20.39 -5.27 -1.28
N SER A 229 19.53 -4.48 -1.92
CA SER A 229 18.09 -4.45 -1.61
C SER A 229 17.30 -5.57 -2.31
N GLN A 230 17.91 -6.28 -3.25
CA GLN A 230 17.29 -7.43 -3.89
C GLN A 230 17.32 -8.63 -2.93
N ASN A 231 16.26 -9.45 -2.98
CA ASN A 231 16.12 -10.63 -2.12
C ASN A 231 16.35 -10.33 -0.62
N PRO A 232 15.60 -9.38 -0.04
CA PRO A 232 15.77 -9.01 1.35
C PRO A 232 15.52 -10.20 2.27
N LYS A 233 16.21 -10.22 3.40
CA LYS A 233 15.97 -11.22 4.46
C LYS A 233 14.84 -10.77 5.36
N MET A 234 14.25 -11.73 6.06
CA MET A 234 13.38 -11.42 7.20
C MET A 234 14.23 -10.71 8.27
N PRO A 235 13.76 -9.62 8.88
CA PRO A 235 14.50 -8.94 9.92
C PRO A 235 14.76 -9.88 11.10
N GLU A 236 15.98 -9.82 11.64
CA GLU A 236 16.35 -10.60 12.83
C GLU A 236 15.55 -10.16 14.05
N HIS A 237 15.26 -8.87 14.13
CA HIS A 237 14.46 -8.25 15.17
C HIS A 237 13.30 -7.48 14.56
N ILE A 238 12.10 -7.73 15.05
CA ILE A 238 10.88 -6.97 14.70
C ILE A 238 10.51 -6.13 15.92
N ASP A 239 10.47 -4.81 15.72
CA ASP A 239 10.07 -3.88 16.76
C ASP A 239 8.53 -3.79 16.79
N LEU A 240 7.92 -4.30 17.84
CA LEU A 240 6.47 -4.32 18.07
C LEU A 240 6.00 -3.15 18.96
#